data_88e958f2eca3181c95cd92920c2caf65
#
_entry.id   88e958f2eca3181c95cd92920c2caf65
#
_cell.length_a   1.000
_cell.length_b   1.000
_cell.length_c   1.000
_cell.angle_alpha   90.00
_cell.angle_beta   90.00
_cell.angle_gamma   90.00
#
_symmetry.space_group_name_H-M   'P 1'
#
loop_
_entity.id
_entity.type
_entity.pdbx_description
1 polymer ?
#
loop_
_entity_poly.entity_id
_entity_poly.type
_entity_poly.pdbx_seq_one_letter_code
_entity_poly.pdbx_strand_id
1 'polypeptide(L)'
;MAIYKFFDYSLTIDEGAGRLLVFQISQILALIHNNQLGDLEIKILEQQLLNLIVLTLSAPKEVVMSGMSSIQSLHLKRIEHYVNLHLEDPDLIPTKVAAACHLSVRYLHKLFTDLPYTFSEWIKERRLTQANHILKSKSYVTIDEVAYRVGYRDQSYFSRIYKQHFGYSPRDTPSIG
;
A
#
# COMPACT_ATOMS: atom_id res chain seq x y z
N MET A 1 -13.95 -7.64 7.33
CA MET A 1 -14.37 -6.31 6.82
C MET A 1 -13.69 -5.12 7.51
N ALA A 2 -12.92 -5.30 8.58
CA ALA A 2 -12.28 -4.22 9.35
C ALA A 2 -10.87 -3.81 8.85
N ILE A 3 -10.21 -4.61 8.04
CA ILE A 3 -8.79 -4.41 7.64
C ILE A 3 -8.62 -3.31 6.58
N TYR A 4 -9.65 -3.06 5.76
CA TYR A 4 -9.59 -2.06 4.68
C TYR A 4 -9.63 -0.60 5.13
N LYS A 5 -10.13 -0.31 6.33
CA LYS A 5 -10.20 1.07 6.85
C LYS A 5 -8.86 1.66 7.29
N PHE A 6 -7.80 0.85 7.34
CA PHE A 6 -6.50 1.29 7.81
C PHE A 6 -5.74 2.19 6.82
N PHE A 7 -6.11 2.14 5.52
CA PHE A 7 -5.38 2.83 4.45
C PHE A 7 -6.29 3.58 3.47
N ASP A 8 -7.46 4.03 3.93
CA ASP A 8 -8.34 4.86 3.12
C ASP A 8 -7.86 6.33 3.20
N TYR A 9 -6.91 6.68 2.34
CA TYR A 9 -6.41 8.05 2.19
C TYR A 9 -7.34 8.84 1.28
N SER A 10 -8.26 9.59 1.84
CA SER A 10 -8.87 10.70 1.13
C SER A 10 -7.97 11.93 1.26
N LEU A 11 -7.41 12.39 0.16
CA LEU A 11 -6.71 13.66 0.07
C LEU A 11 -7.73 14.79 0.24
N THR A 12 -7.79 15.42 1.41
CA THR A 12 -8.56 16.65 1.59
C THR A 12 -7.72 17.81 1.07
N ILE A 13 -8.08 18.31 -0.13
CA ILE A 13 -7.36 19.40 -0.81
C ILE A 13 -7.69 20.77 -0.20
N ASP A 14 -8.83 20.87 0.50
CA ASP A 14 -9.40 22.14 0.95
C ASP A 14 -8.93 22.58 2.35
N GLU A 15 -8.27 21.72 3.12
CA GLU A 15 -7.87 22.00 4.50
C GLU A 15 -6.43 21.55 4.81
N GLY A 16 -5.82 22.18 5.80
CA GLY A 16 -4.55 21.77 6.39
C GLY A 16 -3.40 21.65 5.38
N ALA A 17 -2.67 20.53 5.44
CA ALA A 17 -1.51 20.26 4.58
C ALA A 17 -1.86 20.12 3.10
N GLY A 18 -3.09 19.67 2.77
CA GLY A 18 -3.56 19.59 1.38
C GLY A 18 -3.66 20.95 0.72
N ARG A 19 -4.18 21.96 1.44
CA ARG A 19 -4.24 23.34 0.96
C ARG A 19 -2.85 23.95 0.73
N LEU A 20 -1.90 23.66 1.62
CA LEU A 20 -0.51 24.07 1.46
C LEU A 20 0.12 23.44 0.22
N LEU A 21 -0.13 22.15 -0.02
CA LEU A 21 0.35 21.44 -1.20
C LEU A 21 -0.16 22.07 -2.49
N VAL A 22 -1.45 22.34 -2.59
CA VAL A 22 -2.06 22.99 -3.78
C VAL A 22 -1.45 24.38 -4.00
N PHE A 23 -1.31 25.17 -2.93
CA PHE A 23 -0.69 26.50 -3.01
C PHE A 23 0.75 26.40 -3.51
N GLN A 24 1.56 25.50 -2.96
CA GLN A 24 2.97 25.32 -3.34
C GLN A 24 3.09 24.89 -4.83
N ILE A 25 2.26 23.94 -5.27
CA ILE A 25 2.23 23.51 -6.68
C ILE A 25 1.92 24.70 -7.59
N SER A 26 0.94 25.53 -7.23
CA SER A 26 0.56 26.71 -8.01
C SER A 26 1.70 27.71 -8.14
N GLN A 27 2.45 27.94 -7.06
CA GLN A 27 3.61 28.84 -7.07
C GLN A 27 4.73 28.29 -7.96
N ILE A 28 5.05 26.98 -7.82
CA ILE A 28 6.09 26.33 -8.63
C ILE A 28 5.75 26.39 -10.12
N LEU A 29 4.49 26.12 -10.49
CA LEU A 29 4.05 26.21 -11.88
C LEU A 29 4.21 27.64 -12.44
N ALA A 30 3.91 28.65 -11.62
CA ALA A 30 4.11 30.05 -12.02
C ALA A 30 5.59 30.39 -12.25
N LEU A 31 6.49 29.90 -11.38
CA LEU A 31 7.93 30.11 -11.52
C LEU A 31 8.51 29.38 -12.74
N ILE A 32 8.05 28.17 -13.02
CA ILE A 32 8.43 27.39 -14.22
C ILE A 32 7.96 28.11 -15.47
N HIS A 33 6.70 28.56 -15.48
CA HIS A 33 6.14 29.29 -16.63
C HIS A 33 6.90 30.57 -16.97
N ASN A 34 7.42 31.24 -15.96
CA ASN A 34 8.22 32.46 -16.12
C ASN A 34 9.71 32.20 -16.36
N ASN A 35 10.13 30.94 -16.49
CA ASN A 35 11.52 30.52 -16.68
C ASN A 35 12.49 31.10 -15.63
N GLN A 36 12.05 31.12 -14.37
CA GLN A 36 12.76 31.76 -13.24
C GLN A 36 13.50 30.75 -12.34
N LEU A 37 13.57 29.48 -12.73
CA LEU A 37 14.16 28.40 -11.93
C LEU A 37 15.37 27.79 -12.65
N GLY A 38 16.48 27.69 -11.93
CA GLY A 38 17.64 26.88 -12.31
C GLY A 38 17.52 25.43 -11.86
N ASP A 39 18.38 24.54 -12.40
CA ASP A 39 18.35 23.10 -12.12
C ASP A 39 18.48 22.75 -10.63
N LEU A 40 19.28 23.53 -9.88
CA LEU A 40 19.45 23.31 -8.46
C LEU A 40 18.19 23.68 -7.66
N GLU A 41 17.54 24.76 -8.04
CA GLU A 41 16.30 25.22 -7.41
C GLU A 41 15.14 24.26 -7.68
N ILE A 42 15.08 23.70 -8.88
CA ILE A 42 14.08 22.66 -9.23
C ILE A 42 14.25 21.44 -8.32
N LYS A 43 15.47 20.95 -8.11
CA LYS A 43 15.72 19.81 -7.22
C LYS A 43 15.32 20.07 -5.77
N ILE A 44 15.55 21.29 -5.28
CA ILE A 44 15.15 21.68 -3.92
C ILE A 44 13.63 21.70 -3.81
N LEU A 45 12.95 22.26 -4.81
CA LEU A 45 11.48 22.32 -4.85
C LEU A 45 10.83 20.95 -4.99
N GLU A 46 11.41 20.02 -5.77
CA GLU A 46 11.00 18.62 -5.82
C GLU A 46 11.02 17.97 -4.44
N GLN A 47 12.11 18.14 -3.69
CA GLN A 47 12.23 17.59 -2.35
C GLN A 47 11.20 18.19 -1.38
N GLN A 48 10.95 19.49 -1.48
CA GLN A 48 9.93 20.17 -0.67
C GLN A 48 8.52 19.67 -1.01
N LEU A 49 8.20 19.49 -2.29
CA LEU A 49 6.91 18.92 -2.72
C LEU A 49 6.71 17.50 -2.21
N LEU A 50 7.74 16.66 -2.32
CA LEU A 50 7.68 15.29 -1.79
C LEU A 50 7.42 15.29 -0.28
N ASN A 51 8.07 16.18 0.47
CA ASN A 51 7.84 16.31 1.91
C ASN A 51 6.41 16.78 2.23
N LEU A 52 5.86 17.71 1.46
CA LEU A 52 4.47 18.17 1.61
C LEU A 52 3.45 17.09 1.24
N ILE A 53 3.70 16.33 0.19
CA ILE A 53 2.88 15.18 -0.20
C ILE A 53 2.86 14.15 0.94
N VAL A 54 4.03 13.81 1.47
CA VAL A 54 4.14 12.91 2.63
C VAL A 54 3.39 13.46 3.83
N LEU A 55 3.51 14.76 4.14
CA LEU A 55 2.79 15.40 5.23
C LEU A 55 1.27 15.36 5.02
N THR A 56 0.81 15.65 3.80
CA THR A 56 -0.61 15.64 3.44
C THR A 56 -1.22 14.24 3.53
N LEU A 57 -0.49 13.24 3.05
CA LEU A 57 -0.88 11.85 3.15
C LEU A 57 -0.73 11.29 4.58
N SER A 58 0.07 11.95 5.42
CA SER A 58 0.32 11.55 6.81
C SER A 58 -0.55 12.28 7.80
N ALA A 59 -1.29 13.33 7.38
CA ALA A 59 -2.23 14.02 8.25
C ALA A 59 -3.30 13.04 8.73
N PRO A 60 -3.40 12.76 10.02
CA PRO A 60 -4.38 11.82 10.54
C PRO A 60 -5.78 12.40 10.36
N LYS A 61 -6.62 11.80 9.54
CA LYS A 61 -8.00 11.68 9.97
C LYS A 61 -7.93 10.77 11.19
N GLU A 62 -8.43 11.26 12.32
CA GLU A 62 -8.49 10.59 13.61
C GLU A 62 -8.77 9.09 13.51
N VAL A 63 -7.76 8.32 13.21
CA VAL A 63 -7.72 6.90 13.50
C VAL A 63 -6.75 6.80 14.65
N VAL A 64 -7.31 6.68 15.82
CA VAL A 64 -6.65 6.35 17.06
C VAL A 64 -5.78 5.10 16.86
N MET A 65 -4.57 5.30 16.38
CA MET A 65 -3.46 4.43 16.68
C MET A 65 -2.71 5.06 17.83
N SER A 66 -3.35 5.01 18.98
CA SER A 66 -2.75 5.39 20.25
C SER A 66 -1.50 4.53 20.46
N GLY A 67 -0.33 5.11 20.21
CA GLY A 67 0.95 4.52 20.55
C GLY A 67 2.00 4.40 19.45
N MET A 68 1.65 4.52 18.16
CA MET A 68 2.65 4.47 17.09
C MET A 68 3.28 5.84 16.84
N SER A 69 4.61 5.91 16.82
CA SER A 69 5.31 7.15 16.44
C SER A 69 5.09 7.46 14.95
N SER A 70 5.19 8.74 14.57
CA SER A 70 5.13 9.17 13.16
C SER A 70 6.15 8.43 12.25
N ILE A 71 7.31 8.08 12.79
CA ILE A 71 8.36 7.29 12.11
C ILE A 71 7.89 5.87 11.83
N GLN A 72 7.23 5.20 12.78
CA GLN A 72 6.68 3.85 12.58
C GLN A 72 5.62 3.85 11.48
N SER A 73 4.74 4.86 11.47
CA SER A 73 3.72 5.01 10.42
C SER A 73 4.35 5.19 9.03
N LEU A 74 5.43 5.97 8.91
CA LEU A 74 6.17 6.14 7.65
C LEU A 74 6.81 4.83 7.18
N HIS A 75 7.39 4.06 8.10
CA HIS A 75 7.96 2.76 7.76
C HIS A 75 6.89 1.76 7.30
N LEU A 76 5.73 1.72 7.96
CA LEU A 76 4.61 0.87 7.52
C LEU A 76 4.11 1.25 6.13
N LYS A 77 3.98 2.55 5.82
CA LYS A 77 3.62 3.03 4.48
C LYS A 77 4.63 2.60 3.42
N ARG A 78 5.92 2.70 3.71
CA ARG A 78 6.98 2.23 2.80
C ARG A 78 6.89 0.74 2.54
N ILE A 79 6.68 -0.05 3.60
CA ILE A 79 6.48 -1.52 3.50
C ILE A 79 5.25 -1.81 2.64
N GLU A 80 4.14 -1.14 2.90
CA GLU A 80 2.91 -1.31 2.15
C GLU A 80 3.06 -0.98 0.66
N HIS A 81 3.68 0.14 0.36
CA HIS A 81 3.96 0.53 -1.03
C HIS A 81 4.81 -0.51 -1.75
N TYR A 82 5.90 -0.97 -1.12
CA TYR A 82 6.75 -2.01 -1.70
C TYR A 82 5.99 -3.32 -1.91
N VAL A 83 5.23 -3.77 -0.93
CA VAL A 83 4.42 -4.98 -1.02
C VAL A 83 3.38 -4.90 -2.12
N ASN A 84 2.70 -3.77 -2.27
CA ASN A 84 1.69 -3.59 -3.34
C ASN A 84 2.31 -3.70 -4.75
N LEU A 85 3.53 -3.20 -4.93
CA LEU A 85 4.24 -3.30 -6.21
C LEU A 85 4.79 -4.70 -6.51
N HIS A 86 4.93 -5.55 -5.49
CA HIS A 86 5.58 -6.87 -5.63
C HIS A 86 4.70 -8.01 -5.12
N LEU A 87 3.38 -7.82 -5.06
CA LEU A 87 2.45 -8.78 -4.46
C LEU A 87 2.43 -10.12 -5.22
N GLU A 88 2.69 -10.08 -6.53
CA GLU A 88 2.80 -11.25 -7.42
C GLU A 88 4.08 -12.07 -7.19
N ASP A 89 5.09 -11.51 -6.54
CA ASP A 89 6.34 -12.21 -6.28
C ASP A 89 6.15 -13.31 -5.22
N PRO A 90 6.27 -14.61 -5.57
CA PRO A 90 6.08 -15.68 -4.60
C PRO A 90 7.12 -15.67 -3.47
N ASP A 91 8.28 -15.02 -3.70
CA ASP A 91 9.37 -14.88 -2.73
C ASP A 91 9.28 -13.56 -1.93
N LEU A 92 8.09 -12.99 -1.80
CA LEU A 92 7.84 -11.82 -0.98
C LEU A 92 7.85 -12.19 0.51
N ILE A 93 9.06 -12.40 1.04
CA ILE A 93 9.32 -12.81 2.43
C ILE A 93 9.80 -11.62 3.28
N PRO A 94 9.71 -11.70 4.64
CA PRO A 94 10.10 -10.60 5.53
C PRO A 94 11.53 -10.08 5.28
N THR A 95 12.48 -10.95 4.99
CA THR A 95 13.88 -10.58 4.73
C THR A 95 14.02 -9.72 3.49
N LYS A 96 13.32 -10.06 2.40
CA LYS A 96 13.34 -9.31 1.15
C LYS A 96 12.72 -7.93 1.29
N VAL A 97 11.56 -7.86 1.95
CA VAL A 97 10.85 -6.61 2.19
C VAL A 97 11.62 -5.69 3.14
N ALA A 98 12.17 -6.23 4.22
CA ALA A 98 12.99 -5.46 5.15
C ALA A 98 14.23 -4.87 4.45
N ALA A 99 14.94 -5.65 3.66
CA ALA A 99 16.11 -5.18 2.89
C ALA A 99 15.72 -4.06 1.91
N ALA A 100 14.66 -4.24 1.14
CA ALA A 100 14.17 -3.23 0.19
C ALA A 100 13.71 -1.93 0.86
N CYS A 101 13.18 -2.03 2.07
CA CYS A 101 12.76 -0.88 2.87
C CYS A 101 13.88 -0.30 3.76
N HIS A 102 15.13 -0.80 3.66
CA HIS A 102 16.26 -0.41 4.51
C HIS A 102 15.98 -0.57 6.02
N LEU A 103 15.29 -1.66 6.37
CA LEU A 103 14.94 -2.02 7.74
C LEU A 103 15.60 -3.35 8.12
N SER A 104 15.80 -3.57 9.43
CA SER A 104 16.11 -4.91 9.91
C SER A 104 14.84 -5.78 9.94
N VAL A 105 14.97 -7.08 9.73
CA VAL A 105 13.85 -8.05 9.85
C VAL A 105 13.21 -7.98 11.23
N ARG A 106 14.03 -7.84 12.27
CA ARG A 106 13.55 -7.68 13.64
C ARG A 106 12.66 -6.44 13.80
N TYR A 107 13.06 -5.32 13.19
CA TYR A 107 12.28 -4.09 13.26
C TYR A 107 10.99 -4.20 12.43
N LEU A 108 11.03 -4.84 11.26
CA LEU A 108 9.82 -5.15 10.49
C LEU A 108 8.82 -5.93 11.35
N HIS A 109 9.24 -7.02 12.00
CA HIS A 109 8.35 -7.77 12.88
C HIS A 109 7.85 -6.93 14.06
N LYS A 110 8.69 -6.08 14.64
CA LYS A 110 8.30 -5.15 15.71
C LYS A 110 7.18 -4.20 15.27
N LEU A 111 7.22 -3.69 14.04
CA LEU A 111 6.16 -2.82 13.50
C LEU A 111 4.79 -3.52 13.43
N PHE A 112 4.78 -4.86 13.34
CA PHE A 112 3.55 -5.66 13.30
C PHE A 112 3.12 -6.18 14.69
N THR A 113 3.91 -5.95 15.75
CA THR A 113 3.58 -6.46 17.10
C THR A 113 2.31 -5.82 17.66
N ASP A 114 2.10 -4.54 17.37
CA ASP A 114 0.93 -3.78 17.84
C ASP A 114 -0.29 -3.90 16.91
N LEU A 115 -0.17 -4.68 15.83
CA LEU A 115 -1.24 -4.96 14.89
C LEU A 115 -1.91 -6.31 15.21
N PRO A 116 -3.19 -6.51 14.86
CA PRO A 116 -3.92 -7.75 15.14
C PRO A 116 -3.53 -8.92 14.24
N TYR A 117 -2.46 -8.80 13.49
CA TYR A 117 -1.96 -9.79 12.52
C TYR A 117 -0.44 -9.68 12.37
N THR A 118 0.19 -10.78 12.00
CA THR A 118 1.60 -10.83 11.62
C THR A 118 1.81 -10.31 10.19
N PHE A 119 3.06 -9.99 9.85
CA PHE A 119 3.43 -9.63 8.47
C PHE A 119 2.99 -10.69 7.44
N SER A 120 3.18 -11.99 7.75
CA SER A 120 2.81 -13.09 6.84
C SER A 120 1.30 -13.21 6.65
N GLU A 121 0.52 -13.04 7.71
CA GLU A 121 -0.95 -13.02 7.63
C GLU A 121 -1.44 -11.82 6.83
N TRP A 122 -0.82 -10.67 7.00
CA TRP A 122 -1.15 -9.48 6.23
C TRP A 122 -0.87 -9.66 4.72
N ILE A 123 0.28 -10.24 4.32
CA ILE A 123 0.56 -10.57 2.92
C ILE A 123 -0.48 -11.56 2.36
N LYS A 124 -0.77 -12.63 3.13
CA LYS A 124 -1.80 -13.63 2.75
C LYS A 124 -3.15 -12.96 2.48
N GLU A 125 -3.59 -12.11 3.38
CA GLU A 125 -4.84 -11.35 3.27
C GLU A 125 -4.88 -10.50 2.00
N ARG A 126 -3.82 -9.75 1.73
CA ARG A 126 -3.71 -8.91 0.54
C ARG A 126 -3.77 -9.72 -0.75
N ARG A 127 -3.06 -10.83 -0.82
CA ARG A 127 -3.08 -11.74 -1.96
C ARG A 127 -4.47 -12.32 -2.20
N LEU A 128 -5.13 -12.80 -1.16
CA LEU A 128 -6.46 -13.37 -1.28
C LEU A 128 -7.50 -12.33 -1.70
N THR A 129 -7.41 -11.12 -1.19
CA THR A 129 -8.27 -10.02 -1.59
C THR A 129 -8.07 -9.63 -3.04
N GLN A 130 -6.82 -9.50 -3.49
CA GLN A 130 -6.52 -9.21 -4.89
C GLN A 130 -7.05 -10.32 -5.81
N ALA A 131 -6.87 -11.59 -5.42
CA ALA A 131 -7.45 -12.72 -6.14
C ALA A 131 -8.97 -12.65 -6.24
N ASN A 132 -9.65 -12.34 -5.13
CA ASN A 132 -11.10 -12.17 -5.10
C ASN A 132 -11.55 -11.04 -6.03
N HIS A 133 -10.83 -9.92 -6.07
CA HIS A 133 -11.11 -8.83 -6.99
C HIS A 133 -11.00 -9.27 -8.46
N ILE A 134 -9.91 -9.98 -8.82
CA ILE A 134 -9.70 -10.50 -10.17
C ILE A 134 -10.82 -11.46 -10.55
N LEU A 135 -11.18 -12.40 -9.68
CA LEU A 135 -12.23 -13.39 -9.93
C LEU A 135 -13.61 -12.75 -10.08
N LYS A 136 -13.91 -11.70 -9.32
CA LYS A 136 -15.18 -10.95 -9.42
C LYS A 136 -15.33 -10.16 -10.70
N SER A 137 -14.24 -9.74 -11.32
CA SER A 137 -14.24 -8.91 -12.55
C SER A 137 -14.63 -9.68 -13.82
N LYS A 138 -15.03 -10.96 -13.71
CA LYS A 138 -15.35 -11.84 -14.86
C LYS A 138 -14.26 -11.88 -15.95
N SER A 139 -13.03 -11.64 -15.62
CA SER A 139 -11.92 -11.79 -16.55
C SER A 139 -11.83 -13.25 -16.97
N TYR A 140 -11.58 -13.50 -18.26
CA TYR A 140 -11.33 -14.85 -18.81
C TYR A 140 -9.95 -15.36 -18.36
N VAL A 141 -9.79 -15.55 -17.04
CA VAL A 141 -8.55 -16.05 -16.43
C VAL A 141 -8.82 -17.36 -15.73
N THR A 142 -7.89 -18.28 -15.84
CA THR A 142 -7.96 -19.55 -15.11
C THR A 142 -7.62 -19.36 -13.64
N ILE A 143 -8.06 -20.29 -12.79
CA ILE A 143 -7.73 -20.23 -11.35
C ILE A 143 -6.21 -20.33 -11.12
N ASP A 144 -5.52 -21.08 -11.97
CA ASP A 144 -4.06 -21.21 -11.95
C ASP A 144 -3.38 -19.86 -12.24
N GLU A 145 -3.83 -19.16 -13.29
CA GLU A 145 -3.32 -17.81 -13.60
C GLU A 145 -3.60 -16.82 -12.48
N VAL A 146 -4.78 -16.87 -11.85
CA VAL A 146 -5.08 -16.01 -10.71
C VAL A 146 -4.13 -16.30 -9.54
N ALA A 147 -3.95 -17.60 -9.21
CA ALA A 147 -3.02 -18.00 -8.15
C ALA A 147 -1.61 -17.46 -8.41
N TYR A 148 -1.11 -17.63 -9.63
CA TYR A 148 0.22 -17.14 -10.03
C TYR A 148 0.33 -15.62 -9.96
N ARG A 149 -0.66 -14.87 -10.50
CA ARG A 149 -0.69 -13.39 -10.48
C ARG A 149 -0.71 -12.78 -9.08
N VAL A 150 -1.15 -13.53 -8.09
CA VAL A 150 -1.14 -13.08 -6.69
C VAL A 150 -0.04 -13.74 -5.86
N GLY A 151 0.97 -14.34 -6.50
CA GLY A 151 2.19 -14.82 -5.87
C GLY A 151 2.08 -16.22 -5.23
N TYR A 152 1.16 -17.07 -5.69
CA TYR A 152 1.12 -18.48 -5.29
C TYR A 152 1.66 -19.38 -6.39
N ARG A 153 2.60 -20.29 -6.04
CA ARG A 153 3.19 -21.27 -6.98
C ARG A 153 2.34 -22.53 -7.13
N ASP A 154 1.41 -22.77 -6.22
CA ASP A 154 0.55 -23.98 -6.19
C ASP A 154 -0.92 -23.58 -6.13
N GLN A 155 -1.67 -23.97 -7.18
CA GLN A 155 -3.09 -23.68 -7.32
C GLN A 155 -3.92 -24.43 -6.25
N SER A 156 -3.52 -25.65 -5.87
CA SER A 156 -4.29 -26.46 -4.92
C SER A 156 -4.18 -25.84 -3.52
N TYR A 157 -2.97 -25.42 -3.14
CA TYR A 157 -2.75 -24.67 -1.91
C TYR A 157 -3.54 -23.36 -1.91
N PHE A 158 -3.45 -22.57 -2.99
CA PHE A 158 -4.21 -21.33 -3.16
C PHE A 158 -5.72 -21.57 -2.99
N SER A 159 -6.30 -22.55 -3.69
CA SER A 159 -7.72 -22.84 -3.64
C SER A 159 -8.20 -23.21 -2.24
N ARG A 160 -7.38 -23.96 -1.50
CA ARG A 160 -7.67 -24.35 -0.12
C ARG A 160 -7.72 -23.16 0.82
N ILE A 161 -6.67 -22.29 0.79
CA ILE A 161 -6.63 -21.12 1.67
C ILE A 161 -7.66 -20.06 1.28
N TYR A 162 -7.97 -19.93 -0.01
CA TYR A 162 -9.01 -19.04 -0.51
C TYR A 162 -10.40 -19.47 0.04
N LYS A 163 -10.73 -20.77 -0.07
CA LYS A 163 -11.96 -21.31 0.48
C LYS A 163 -12.05 -21.16 2.00
N GLN A 164 -10.94 -21.38 2.71
CA GLN A 164 -10.87 -21.17 4.17
C GLN A 164 -11.15 -19.72 4.56
N HIS A 165 -10.71 -18.77 3.72
CA HIS A 165 -10.81 -17.34 4.00
C HIS A 165 -12.20 -16.77 3.65
N PHE A 166 -12.74 -17.11 2.47
CA PHE A 166 -14.00 -16.55 1.95
C PHE A 166 -15.23 -17.45 2.17
N GLY A 167 -15.04 -18.70 2.57
CA GLY A 167 -16.13 -19.68 2.75
C GLY A 167 -16.57 -20.39 1.47
N TYR A 168 -16.11 -19.95 0.28
CA TYR A 168 -16.41 -20.54 -1.03
C TYR A 168 -15.14 -20.74 -1.85
N SER A 169 -15.19 -21.64 -2.85
CA SER A 169 -14.03 -21.90 -3.70
C SER A 169 -13.77 -20.75 -4.68
N PRO A 170 -12.56 -20.62 -5.25
CA PRO A 170 -12.28 -19.62 -6.29
C PRO A 170 -13.24 -19.70 -7.48
N ARG A 171 -13.72 -20.91 -7.84
CA ARG A 171 -14.69 -21.13 -8.93
C ARG A 171 -16.09 -20.60 -8.60
N ASP A 172 -16.46 -20.63 -7.33
CA ASP A 172 -17.78 -20.24 -6.84
C ASP A 172 -17.81 -18.76 -6.43
N THR A 173 -16.76 -17.99 -6.77
CA THR A 173 -16.70 -16.57 -6.42
C THR A 173 -17.84 -15.80 -7.11
N PRO A 174 -18.71 -15.12 -6.33
CA PRO A 174 -19.83 -14.38 -6.91
C PRO A 174 -19.28 -13.20 -7.74
N SER A 175 -19.72 -13.14 -9.01
CA SER A 175 -19.37 -12.02 -9.89
C SER A 175 -20.11 -10.76 -9.50
N ILE A 176 -19.46 -9.62 -9.64
CA ILE A 176 -20.11 -8.30 -9.58
C ILE A 176 -20.88 -8.16 -10.91
N GLY A 177 -22.22 -8.15 -10.83
CA GLY A 177 -23.11 -7.96 -11.97
C GLY A 177 -23.01 -6.56 -12.55
#